data_0b22e2f7114ce6861459668d63212c3a
#
_entry.id   0b22e2f7114ce6861459668d63212c3a
#
_cell.length_a   1.000
_cell.length_b   1.000
_cell.length_c   1.000
_cell.angle_alpha   90.00
_cell.angle_beta   90.00
_cell.angle_gamma   90.00
#
_symmetry.space_group_name_H-M   'P 1'
#
loop_
_entity.id
_entity.type
_entity.pdbx_description
1 polymer ?
#
loop_
_entity_poly.entity_id
_entity_poly.type
_entity_poly.pdbx_seq_one_letter_code
_entity_poly.pdbx_strand_id
1 'polypeptide(L)'
;MKLRALLAMLCGAAAAAASAQQPNPPFPPPPPGSPAGPVAYSCGVPATPPAPTGRGQLQPTFPPGQYPVKLPAVSMLGARNDLPNPYQAGVDWGQLPAGRKWGSTASVTAGPDNTIWVVDRCGNSGAGGTTCGGASAAVNPIFQFDTSGKLLKNFGAGLFVSPHKLTVDKDGNLWVADNGSHQVFKLGADGKVLMTLGKKGVAGAGLDEFDAPTEVAVAPNGDIFIGDGHTGGGTAVGNARIMKFDKSGKFIKTWGRKGMGPSEFDVIHTVVFDSRGRLFVGDRQNNRIQIFDQDGKYVATWYQFGRPSGMYIDKRTDTLYVADSESRDGRTNTGVFALAQTGYGFNPGIQRGIRIGSARDGKVTGFIPDPCPYPYAGVSSLAEGVTVDADGNVYGADFLMDVRKFTKK
;
A
#
# COMPACT_ATOMS: atom_id res chain seq x y z
N MET A 1 42.24 -36.40 55.47
CA MET A 1 43.00 -35.79 54.39
C MET A 1 42.46 -36.25 53.07
N LYS A 2 41.93 -35.37 52.32
CA LYS A 2 41.74 -35.16 50.89
C LYS A 2 40.42 -34.45 50.62
N LEU A 3 40.59 -33.17 50.35
CA LEU A 3 39.58 -32.20 49.90
C LEU A 3 39.08 -32.59 48.51
N ARG A 4 37.78 -32.71 48.31
CA ARG A 4 37.16 -32.73 46.96
C ARG A 4 36.36 -31.47 46.81
N ALA A 5 36.81 -30.63 45.90
CA ALA A 5 36.13 -29.43 45.44
C ALA A 5 34.93 -29.84 44.58
N LEU A 6 33.75 -29.32 44.92
CA LEU A 6 32.51 -29.46 44.16
C LEU A 6 32.46 -28.25 43.22
N LEU A 7 32.57 -28.48 41.91
CA LEU A 7 32.40 -27.47 40.88
C LEU A 7 30.91 -27.39 40.54
N ALA A 8 30.25 -26.33 40.97
CA ALA A 8 28.85 -26.06 40.59
C ALA A 8 28.84 -25.39 39.19
N MET A 9 28.33 -26.09 38.18
CA MET A 9 27.98 -25.48 36.90
C MET A 9 26.69 -24.66 37.03
N LEU A 10 26.83 -23.36 36.96
CA LEU A 10 25.68 -22.46 36.74
C LEU A 10 25.34 -22.52 35.26
N CYS A 11 24.24 -23.22 34.92
CA CYS A 11 23.54 -23.04 33.65
C CYS A 11 22.80 -21.69 33.67
N GLY A 12 23.40 -20.69 33.06
CA GLY A 12 22.71 -19.44 32.78
C GLY A 12 21.69 -19.65 31.64
N ALA A 13 20.42 -19.69 31.96
CA ALA A 13 19.35 -19.58 30.99
C ALA A 13 19.33 -18.11 30.48
N ALA A 14 19.85 -17.89 29.28
CA ALA A 14 19.63 -16.63 28.60
C ALA A 14 18.17 -16.58 28.14
N ALA A 15 17.34 -15.87 28.89
CA ALA A 15 16.02 -15.50 28.43
C ALA A 15 16.18 -14.55 27.24
N ALA A 16 15.82 -15.02 26.05
CA ALA A 16 15.67 -14.17 24.89
C ALA A 16 14.51 -13.21 25.19
N ALA A 17 14.84 -11.97 25.52
CA ALA A 17 13.86 -10.90 25.58
C ALA A 17 13.34 -10.69 24.16
N ALA A 18 12.12 -11.13 23.90
CA ALA A 18 11.35 -10.71 22.73
C ALA A 18 11.26 -9.19 22.84
N SER A 19 11.93 -8.48 21.94
CA SER A 19 11.75 -7.04 21.80
C SER A 19 10.34 -6.81 21.34
N ALA A 20 9.43 -6.50 22.25
CA ALA A 20 8.13 -5.93 21.92
C ALA A 20 8.42 -4.67 21.09
N GLN A 21 8.00 -4.69 19.84
CA GLN A 21 8.04 -3.54 18.97
C GLN A 21 7.30 -2.42 19.68
N GLN A 22 7.99 -1.35 20.06
CA GLN A 22 7.34 -0.20 20.66
C GLN A 22 6.29 0.31 19.68
N PRO A 23 5.05 0.57 20.11
CA PRO A 23 4.08 1.23 19.27
C PRO A 23 4.70 2.56 18.82
N ASN A 24 4.53 2.87 17.52
CA ASN A 24 4.93 4.17 16.99
C ASN A 24 4.41 5.26 17.95
N PRO A 25 5.24 6.23 18.33
CA PRO A 25 4.80 7.30 19.23
C PRO A 25 3.55 7.96 18.62
N PRO A 26 2.54 8.29 19.44
CA PRO A 26 1.37 9.00 18.96
C PRO A 26 1.83 10.30 18.30
N PHE A 27 1.21 10.66 17.19
CA PHE A 27 1.46 11.94 16.53
C PHE A 27 1.31 13.07 17.57
N PRO A 28 2.17 14.09 17.53
CA PRO A 28 2.02 15.23 18.40
C PRO A 28 0.64 15.88 18.22
N PRO A 29 0.00 16.37 19.28
CA PRO A 29 -1.29 17.04 19.17
C PRO A 29 -1.17 18.22 18.18
N PRO A 30 -2.24 18.53 17.43
CA PRO A 30 -2.24 19.68 16.56
C PRO A 30 -1.92 20.95 17.35
N PRO A 31 -1.25 21.92 16.75
CA PRO A 31 -0.92 23.16 17.44
C PRO A 31 -2.18 23.85 18.00
N PRO A 32 -2.08 24.53 19.17
CA PRO A 32 -3.19 25.22 19.75
C PRO A 32 -3.78 26.25 18.78
N GLY A 33 -5.09 26.17 18.51
CA GLY A 33 -5.80 27.04 17.57
C GLY A 33 -6.27 26.31 16.27
N SER A 34 -6.03 25.04 16.13
CA SER A 34 -6.61 24.27 15.01
C SER A 34 -8.13 24.14 15.22
N PRO A 35 -8.99 24.50 14.24
CA PRO A 35 -10.43 24.43 14.40
C PRO A 35 -10.89 22.98 14.48
N ALA A 36 -11.73 22.67 15.47
CA ALA A 36 -12.43 21.40 15.58
C ALA A 36 -13.71 21.45 14.71
N GLY A 37 -13.70 20.75 13.58
CA GLY A 37 -14.88 20.61 12.70
C GLY A 37 -14.49 19.97 11.38
N PRO A 38 -15.45 19.53 10.54
CA PRO A 38 -15.15 19.09 9.19
C PRO A 38 -14.67 20.30 8.38
N VAL A 39 -13.40 20.56 8.45
CA VAL A 39 -12.76 21.62 7.69
C VAL A 39 -12.52 21.05 6.31
N ALA A 40 -13.06 21.68 5.29
CA ALA A 40 -12.48 21.60 3.98
C ALA A 40 -10.99 21.96 4.16
N TYR A 41 -10.12 20.97 4.12
CA TYR A 41 -8.69 21.16 4.34
C TYR A 41 -8.15 22.09 3.27
N SER A 42 -8.14 23.38 3.54
CA SER A 42 -7.30 24.29 2.81
C SER A 42 -5.88 24.00 3.33
N CYS A 43 -5.19 23.07 2.69
CA CYS A 43 -3.75 23.04 2.83
C CYS A 43 -3.29 24.44 2.47
N GLY A 44 -2.64 25.16 3.40
CA GLY A 44 -2.07 26.45 3.11
C GLY A 44 -1.10 26.33 1.95
N VAL A 45 -1.62 26.36 0.73
CA VAL A 45 -0.82 26.37 -0.49
C VAL A 45 -0.08 27.69 -0.46
N PRO A 46 1.26 27.70 -0.47
CA PRO A 46 1.99 28.91 -0.80
C PRO A 46 1.43 29.43 -2.11
N ALA A 47 1.08 30.70 -2.20
CA ALA A 47 0.45 31.33 -3.36
C ALA A 47 1.24 31.21 -4.67
N THR A 48 2.42 30.61 -4.62
CA THR A 48 3.24 30.22 -5.75
C THR A 48 3.88 28.85 -5.45
N PRO A 49 3.57 27.79 -6.21
CA PRO A 49 4.37 26.60 -6.15
C PRO A 49 5.83 27.01 -6.44
N PRO A 50 6.81 26.52 -5.67
CA PRO A 50 8.21 26.78 -6.02
C PRO A 50 8.41 26.29 -7.45
N ALA A 51 9.02 27.14 -8.28
CA ALA A 51 9.37 26.79 -9.64
C ALA A 51 10.05 25.42 -9.66
N PRO A 52 9.73 24.53 -10.60
CA PRO A 52 10.36 23.22 -10.70
C PRO A 52 11.87 23.46 -10.85
N THR A 53 12.57 23.42 -9.74
CA THR A 53 14.02 23.53 -9.75
C THR A 53 14.57 22.25 -10.32
N GLY A 54 14.97 22.34 -11.56
CA GLY A 54 15.85 21.41 -12.24
C GLY A 54 15.45 19.95 -12.18
N ARG A 55 15.35 19.35 -13.32
CA ARG A 55 15.24 17.89 -13.49
C ARG A 55 16.30 17.20 -12.62
N GLY A 56 15.93 16.85 -11.40
CA GLY A 56 16.67 15.87 -10.65
C GLY A 56 16.55 14.55 -11.39
N GLN A 57 17.40 14.28 -12.34
CA GLN A 57 17.63 12.93 -12.83
C GLN A 57 18.31 12.18 -11.69
N LEU A 58 17.50 11.65 -10.79
CA LEU A 58 17.99 10.57 -9.94
C LEU A 58 18.14 9.36 -10.84
N GLN A 59 19.28 9.28 -11.50
CA GLN A 59 19.81 7.99 -11.92
C GLN A 59 19.96 7.20 -10.64
N PRO A 60 19.28 6.04 -10.48
CA PRO A 60 19.64 5.15 -9.42
C PRO A 60 21.13 4.86 -9.61
N THR A 61 21.96 5.32 -8.67
CA THR A 61 23.38 4.98 -8.65
C THR A 61 23.50 3.54 -8.24
N PHE A 62 23.40 2.63 -9.19
CA PHE A 62 23.70 1.22 -8.96
C PHE A 62 25.20 1.07 -8.79
N PRO A 63 25.64 0.24 -7.83
CA PRO A 63 27.06 -0.12 -7.75
C PRO A 63 27.53 -0.65 -9.11
N PRO A 64 28.71 -0.25 -9.59
CA PRO A 64 29.24 -0.71 -10.87
C PRO A 64 29.25 -2.24 -10.91
N GLY A 65 28.64 -2.83 -11.94
CA GLY A 65 28.68 -4.26 -12.21
C GLY A 65 27.50 -5.10 -11.73
N GLN A 66 26.49 -4.52 -11.06
CA GLN A 66 25.37 -5.33 -10.55
C GLN A 66 24.20 -5.53 -11.53
N TYR A 67 24.10 -4.80 -12.63
CA TYR A 67 22.96 -4.89 -13.55
C TYR A 67 23.33 -4.98 -15.02
N PRO A 68 23.29 -6.19 -15.61
CA PRO A 68 23.47 -6.37 -17.05
C PRO A 68 22.18 -6.11 -17.86
N VAL A 69 21.06 -5.70 -17.24
CA VAL A 69 19.79 -5.52 -17.94
C VAL A 69 19.71 -4.10 -18.48
N LYS A 70 19.70 -3.96 -19.80
CA LYS A 70 19.40 -2.70 -20.49
C LYS A 70 17.93 -2.35 -20.21
N LEU A 71 17.68 -1.43 -19.27
CA LEU A 71 16.33 -0.94 -18.99
C LEU A 71 15.77 -0.25 -20.25
N PRO A 72 14.47 -0.40 -20.55
CA PRO A 72 13.83 0.36 -21.60
C PRO A 72 14.02 1.86 -21.38
N ALA A 73 14.23 2.64 -22.46
CA ALA A 73 14.47 4.08 -22.34
C ALA A 73 13.40 4.83 -21.55
N VAL A 74 12.14 4.36 -21.61
CA VAL A 74 11.00 4.92 -20.86
C VAL A 74 11.15 4.75 -19.35
N SER A 75 11.74 3.65 -18.89
CA SER A 75 11.91 3.39 -17.45
C SER A 75 13.00 4.23 -16.80
N MET A 76 13.84 4.89 -17.59
CA MET A 76 14.87 5.81 -17.10
C MET A 76 14.37 7.24 -16.87
N LEU A 77 13.15 7.54 -17.28
CA LEU A 77 12.51 8.83 -17.00
C LEU A 77 11.88 8.74 -15.62
N GLY A 78 12.38 9.51 -14.67
CA GLY A 78 11.78 9.66 -13.34
C GLY A 78 10.34 10.18 -13.43
N ALA A 79 9.58 10.06 -12.37
CA ALA A 79 8.21 10.55 -12.31
C ALA A 79 8.18 12.08 -12.52
N ARG A 80 7.14 12.54 -13.24
CA ARG A 80 6.91 13.96 -13.54
C ARG A 80 5.77 14.51 -12.69
N ASN A 81 5.86 15.81 -12.35
CA ASN A 81 4.83 16.52 -11.59
C ASN A 81 4.02 17.50 -12.45
N ASP A 82 4.47 17.76 -13.68
CA ASP A 82 3.95 18.78 -14.62
C ASP A 82 3.01 18.20 -15.68
N LEU A 83 2.43 17.03 -15.40
CA LEU A 83 1.48 16.40 -16.30
C LEU A 83 0.07 16.98 -16.12
N PRO A 84 -0.79 16.94 -17.17
CA PRO A 84 -2.17 17.39 -17.10
C PRO A 84 -2.95 16.64 -16.00
N ASN A 85 -3.81 17.37 -15.27
CA ASN A 85 -4.80 16.76 -14.40
C ASN A 85 -6.17 16.73 -15.11
N PRO A 86 -6.64 15.56 -15.58
CA PRO A 86 -7.91 15.44 -16.28
C PRO A 86 -9.12 15.30 -15.35
N TYR A 87 -8.94 15.51 -14.04
CA TYR A 87 -9.98 15.35 -13.02
C TYR A 87 -10.27 16.66 -12.28
N GLN A 88 -11.51 16.79 -11.78
CA GLN A 88 -11.87 17.83 -10.82
C GLN A 88 -11.12 17.61 -9.51
N ALA A 89 -11.15 18.61 -8.61
CA ALA A 89 -10.64 18.44 -7.25
C ALA A 89 -11.39 17.31 -6.54
N GLY A 90 -10.69 16.51 -5.76
CA GLY A 90 -11.30 15.42 -5.02
C GLY A 90 -12.22 15.96 -3.92
N VAL A 91 -13.36 15.29 -3.74
CA VAL A 91 -14.33 15.54 -2.68
C VAL A 91 -14.40 14.33 -1.76
N ASP A 92 -14.68 14.57 -0.49
CA ASP A 92 -14.94 13.50 0.49
C ASP A 92 -16.10 12.64 0.00
N TRP A 93 -15.95 11.33 0.11
CA TRP A 93 -16.91 10.41 -0.44
C TRP A 93 -17.14 9.22 0.50
N GLY A 94 -18.36 8.65 0.45
CA GLY A 94 -18.78 7.50 1.24
C GLY A 94 -19.48 7.90 2.54
N GLN A 95 -20.78 7.59 2.61
CA GLN A 95 -21.65 7.87 3.76
C GLN A 95 -21.48 6.75 4.79
N LEU A 96 -20.79 7.04 5.88
CA LEU A 96 -20.60 6.09 6.96
C LEU A 96 -21.85 5.95 7.83
N PRO A 97 -22.02 4.82 8.55
CA PRO A 97 -23.04 4.68 9.58
C PRO A 97 -22.93 5.78 10.64
N ALA A 98 -24.06 6.13 11.26
CA ALA A 98 -24.10 7.15 12.31
C ALA A 98 -23.07 6.87 13.41
N GLY A 99 -22.30 7.87 13.79
CA GLY A 99 -21.25 7.78 14.81
C GLY A 99 -19.95 7.10 14.36
N ARG A 100 -19.88 6.52 13.14
CA ARG A 100 -18.69 5.94 12.57
C ARG A 100 -17.83 7.01 11.90
N LYS A 101 -16.53 6.94 12.11
CA LYS A 101 -15.52 7.74 11.40
C LYS A 101 -14.59 6.81 10.62
N TRP A 102 -14.03 7.30 9.55
CA TRP A 102 -12.97 6.58 8.85
C TRP A 102 -11.79 6.34 9.78
N GLY A 103 -11.25 5.15 9.74
CA GLY A 103 -9.90 4.88 10.20
C GLY A 103 -8.90 5.06 9.06
N SER A 104 -7.72 4.56 9.28
CA SER A 104 -6.71 4.46 8.24
C SER A 104 -7.25 3.61 7.09
N THR A 105 -7.59 4.23 5.97
CA THR A 105 -8.13 3.57 4.78
C THR A 105 -6.99 3.24 3.82
N ALA A 106 -6.59 1.97 3.81
CA ALA A 106 -5.47 1.53 2.97
C ALA A 106 -5.92 1.03 1.60
N SER A 107 -7.22 0.79 1.41
CA SER A 107 -7.70 0.18 0.17
C SER A 107 -9.10 0.65 -0.24
N VAL A 108 -9.21 0.94 -1.52
CA VAL A 108 -10.47 1.13 -2.24
C VAL A 108 -10.39 0.33 -3.54
N THR A 109 -11.45 -0.41 -3.89
CA THR A 109 -11.51 -1.21 -5.10
C THR A 109 -12.92 -1.24 -5.69
N ALA A 110 -13.02 -1.22 -7.02
CA ALA A 110 -14.28 -1.37 -7.72
C ALA A 110 -14.65 -2.87 -7.85
N GLY A 111 -15.89 -3.20 -7.55
CA GLY A 111 -16.46 -4.50 -7.82
C GLY A 111 -16.92 -4.64 -9.27
N PRO A 112 -17.18 -5.88 -9.74
CA PRO A 112 -17.66 -6.15 -11.10
C PRO A 112 -19.06 -5.60 -11.36
N ASP A 113 -19.81 -5.31 -10.31
CA ASP A 113 -21.16 -4.71 -10.31
C ASP A 113 -21.14 -3.18 -10.24
N ASN A 114 -19.98 -2.56 -10.47
CA ASN A 114 -19.75 -1.13 -10.34
C ASN A 114 -20.00 -0.58 -8.92
N THR A 115 -19.98 -1.42 -7.91
CA THR A 115 -19.93 -0.96 -6.51
C THR A 115 -18.48 -0.70 -6.09
N ILE A 116 -18.33 0.14 -5.08
CA ILE A 116 -17.02 0.50 -4.53
C ILE A 116 -16.86 -0.13 -3.15
N TRP A 117 -15.82 -0.91 -3.00
CA TRP A 117 -15.47 -1.55 -1.75
C TRP A 117 -14.31 -0.83 -1.08
N VAL A 118 -14.41 -0.67 0.22
CA VAL A 118 -13.38 -0.02 1.05
C VAL A 118 -13.09 -0.89 2.25
N VAL A 119 -11.83 -0.98 2.62
CA VAL A 119 -11.42 -1.51 3.92
C VAL A 119 -10.67 -0.44 4.71
N ASP A 120 -11.09 -0.23 5.95
CA ASP A 120 -10.37 0.60 6.90
C ASP A 120 -9.83 -0.22 8.09
N ARG A 121 -8.97 0.38 8.87
CA ARG A 121 -8.40 -0.25 10.06
C ARG A 121 -9.20 0.07 11.31
N CYS A 122 -10.54 -0.16 11.23
CA CYS A 122 -11.45 -0.02 12.36
C CYS A 122 -11.34 1.32 13.08
N GLY A 123 -11.22 2.42 12.32
CA GLY A 123 -10.95 3.72 12.86
C GLY A 123 -12.04 4.23 13.76
N ASN A 124 -11.61 4.76 14.86
CA ASN A 124 -12.41 5.52 15.79
C ASN A 124 -11.79 6.86 16.13
N SER A 125 -10.60 7.14 15.64
CA SER A 125 -9.88 8.31 16.07
C SER A 125 -9.06 8.84 14.92
N GLY A 126 -9.18 10.08 14.71
CA GLY A 126 -8.25 10.81 13.87
C GLY A 126 -6.80 10.40 14.19
N ALA A 127 -5.98 10.28 13.16
CA ALA A 127 -4.56 9.97 13.21
C ALA A 127 -4.21 8.65 13.93
N GLY A 128 -4.62 7.51 13.38
CA GLY A 128 -3.99 6.26 13.74
C GLY A 128 -4.83 5.17 14.34
N GLY A 129 -6.09 5.04 13.99
CA GLY A 129 -6.78 3.76 14.08
C GLY A 129 -6.07 2.79 13.15
N THR A 130 -5.07 2.09 13.66
CA THR A 130 -4.17 1.25 12.85
C THR A 130 -4.47 -0.23 13.02
N THR A 131 -5.45 -0.57 13.86
CA THR A 131 -5.76 -1.95 14.20
C THR A 131 -7.24 -2.16 14.46
N CYS A 132 -7.74 -3.32 14.04
CA CYS A 132 -9.05 -3.86 14.34
C CYS A 132 -9.02 -4.78 15.59
N GLY A 133 -7.92 -4.81 16.31
CA GLY A 133 -7.77 -5.61 17.53
C GLY A 133 -8.25 -4.89 18.80
N GLY A 134 -8.28 -5.61 19.92
CA GLY A 134 -8.62 -5.05 21.23
C GLY A 134 -10.00 -4.38 21.26
N ALA A 135 -10.06 -3.14 21.72
CA ALA A 135 -11.32 -2.38 21.82
C ALA A 135 -12.02 -2.12 20.47
N SER A 136 -11.29 -2.17 19.37
CA SER A 136 -11.82 -1.98 18.02
C SER A 136 -12.31 -3.27 17.35
N ALA A 137 -12.19 -4.43 17.99
CA ALA A 137 -12.57 -5.72 17.42
C ALA A 137 -14.06 -5.80 17.01
N ALA A 138 -14.93 -5.05 17.67
CA ALA A 138 -16.38 -5.03 17.35
C ALA A 138 -16.72 -4.09 16.16
N VAL A 139 -15.74 -3.39 15.59
CA VAL A 139 -15.95 -2.45 14.51
C VAL A 139 -15.87 -3.16 13.16
N ASN A 140 -16.86 -2.94 12.30
CA ASN A 140 -16.88 -3.49 10.94
C ASN A 140 -15.92 -2.70 10.03
N PRO A 141 -14.86 -3.29 9.47
CA PRO A 141 -13.89 -2.58 8.64
C PRO A 141 -14.19 -2.62 7.14
N ILE A 142 -15.05 -3.50 6.67
CA ILE A 142 -15.37 -3.63 5.25
C ILE A 142 -16.67 -2.90 4.94
N PHE A 143 -16.62 -2.08 3.89
CA PHE A 143 -17.76 -1.30 3.40
C PHE A 143 -17.98 -1.58 1.92
N GLN A 144 -19.25 -1.68 1.51
CA GLN A 144 -19.69 -1.63 0.12
C GLN A 144 -20.56 -0.42 -0.08
N PHE A 145 -20.25 0.38 -1.07
CA PHE A 145 -21.02 1.56 -1.47
C PHE A 145 -21.45 1.46 -2.93
N ASP A 146 -22.53 2.15 -3.29
CA ASP A 146 -22.76 2.50 -4.68
C ASP A 146 -21.87 3.70 -5.09
N THR A 147 -21.83 4.05 -6.38
CA THR A 147 -20.98 5.15 -6.88
C THR A 147 -21.43 6.54 -6.43
N SER A 148 -22.61 6.68 -5.84
CA SER A 148 -23.07 7.91 -5.19
C SER A 148 -22.48 8.10 -3.78
N GLY A 149 -21.93 7.03 -3.21
CA GLY A 149 -21.42 7.00 -1.84
C GLY A 149 -22.41 6.51 -0.80
N LYS A 150 -23.58 6.01 -1.24
CA LYS A 150 -24.55 5.40 -0.34
C LYS A 150 -24.05 4.04 0.14
N LEU A 151 -24.04 3.84 1.44
CA LEU A 151 -23.65 2.57 2.05
C LEU A 151 -24.66 1.46 1.71
N LEU A 152 -24.17 0.34 1.20
CA LEU A 152 -24.95 -0.86 0.88
C LEU A 152 -24.74 -1.95 1.93
N LYS A 153 -23.46 -2.18 2.35
CA LYS A 153 -23.09 -3.20 3.36
C LYS A 153 -21.93 -2.72 4.22
N ASN A 154 -21.90 -3.24 5.47
CA ASN A 154 -20.78 -3.04 6.39
C ASN A 154 -20.64 -4.26 7.30
N PHE A 155 -19.49 -4.92 7.28
CA PHE A 155 -19.24 -6.17 8.01
C PHE A 155 -17.76 -6.42 8.30
N GLY A 156 -17.44 -7.56 8.93
CA GLY A 156 -16.07 -8.04 9.15
C GLY A 156 -15.52 -7.79 10.54
N ALA A 157 -16.38 -7.39 11.50
CA ALA A 157 -15.98 -7.24 12.90
C ALA A 157 -15.35 -8.53 13.45
N GLY A 158 -14.26 -8.42 14.19
CA GLY A 158 -13.57 -9.52 14.84
C GLY A 158 -12.74 -10.42 13.93
N LEU A 159 -12.77 -10.19 12.60
CA LEU A 159 -12.08 -11.04 11.64
C LEU A 159 -10.61 -10.65 11.45
N PHE A 160 -10.32 -9.36 11.50
CA PHE A 160 -9.02 -8.81 11.16
C PHE A 160 -8.27 -8.22 12.36
N VAL A 161 -6.98 -8.07 12.21
CA VAL A 161 -6.10 -7.34 13.15
C VAL A 161 -5.67 -6.01 12.55
N SER A 162 -5.10 -6.03 11.36
CA SER A 162 -4.68 -4.83 10.61
C SER A 162 -4.85 -5.05 9.11
N PRO A 163 -6.09 -4.98 8.60
CA PRO A 163 -6.34 -5.21 7.18
C PRO A 163 -5.63 -4.14 6.35
N HIS A 164 -4.99 -4.59 5.27
CA HIS A 164 -4.16 -3.72 4.43
C HIS A 164 -4.81 -3.44 3.09
N LYS A 165 -4.91 -4.44 2.20
CA LYS A 165 -5.57 -4.27 0.91
C LYS A 165 -6.74 -5.23 0.77
N LEU A 166 -7.76 -4.74 0.07
CA LEU A 166 -8.91 -5.49 -0.36
C LEU A 166 -8.96 -5.48 -1.89
N THR A 167 -9.10 -6.66 -2.50
CA THR A 167 -9.29 -6.84 -3.93
C THR A 167 -10.59 -7.60 -4.16
N VAL A 168 -11.35 -7.27 -5.21
CA VAL A 168 -12.54 -8.02 -5.63
C VAL A 168 -12.19 -8.85 -6.85
N ASP A 169 -12.42 -10.17 -6.81
CA ASP A 169 -12.20 -11.03 -7.96
C ASP A 169 -13.38 -10.95 -8.97
N LYS A 170 -13.20 -11.58 -10.13
CA LYS A 170 -14.22 -11.58 -11.20
C LYS A 170 -15.55 -12.20 -10.79
N ASP A 171 -15.57 -13.02 -9.74
CA ASP A 171 -16.75 -13.72 -9.23
C ASP A 171 -17.41 -12.94 -8.08
N GLY A 172 -16.89 -11.74 -7.75
CA GLY A 172 -17.39 -10.88 -6.69
C GLY A 172 -16.92 -11.28 -5.29
N ASN A 173 -15.98 -12.21 -5.16
CA ASN A 173 -15.40 -12.51 -3.86
C ASN A 173 -14.36 -11.47 -3.47
N LEU A 174 -14.28 -11.21 -2.17
CA LEU A 174 -13.33 -10.28 -1.58
C LEU A 174 -12.08 -11.03 -1.14
N TRP A 175 -10.93 -10.47 -1.45
CA TRP A 175 -9.65 -10.92 -0.96
C TRP A 175 -9.05 -9.85 -0.07
N VAL A 176 -8.79 -10.17 1.18
CA VAL A 176 -8.23 -9.22 2.16
C VAL A 176 -6.91 -9.74 2.67
N ALA A 177 -5.85 -8.98 2.46
CA ALA A 177 -4.56 -9.22 3.10
C ALA A 177 -4.57 -8.52 4.47
N ASP A 178 -4.34 -9.27 5.53
CA ASP A 178 -4.27 -8.74 6.89
C ASP A 178 -2.84 -8.81 7.42
N ASN A 179 -2.18 -7.66 7.43
CA ASN A 179 -0.81 -7.52 7.89
C ASN A 179 -0.64 -7.99 9.34
N GLY A 180 -1.62 -7.65 10.18
CA GLY A 180 -1.50 -7.85 11.62
C GLY A 180 -1.71 -9.28 12.05
N SER A 181 -2.52 -10.06 11.35
CA SER A 181 -2.67 -11.49 11.61
C SER A 181 -1.74 -12.38 10.78
N HIS A 182 -1.00 -11.81 9.83
CA HIS A 182 -0.17 -12.54 8.87
C HIS A 182 -0.98 -13.53 8.02
N GLN A 183 -2.20 -13.16 7.66
CA GLN A 183 -3.14 -14.01 6.92
C GLN A 183 -3.72 -13.29 5.70
N VAL A 184 -4.21 -14.11 4.77
CA VAL A 184 -5.02 -13.66 3.64
C VAL A 184 -6.36 -14.37 3.72
N PHE A 185 -7.45 -13.62 3.58
CA PHE A 185 -8.82 -14.11 3.62
C PHE A 185 -9.48 -13.98 2.25
N LYS A 186 -10.17 -15.03 1.81
CA LYS A 186 -11.17 -14.96 0.75
C LYS A 186 -12.54 -14.95 1.40
N LEU A 187 -13.36 -13.95 1.07
CA LEU A 187 -14.71 -13.82 1.60
C LEU A 187 -15.72 -13.81 0.45
N GLY A 188 -16.89 -14.34 0.68
CA GLY A 188 -18.04 -14.04 -0.16
C GLY A 188 -18.50 -12.58 0.00
N ALA A 189 -19.26 -12.06 -0.94
CA ALA A 189 -19.86 -10.72 -0.84
C ALA A 189 -20.85 -10.58 0.33
N ASP A 190 -21.21 -11.66 0.99
CA ASP A 190 -22.00 -11.74 2.23
C ASP A 190 -21.12 -11.70 3.50
N GLY A 191 -19.81 -11.66 3.35
CA GLY A 191 -18.82 -11.65 4.44
C GLY A 191 -18.45 -13.02 4.97
N LYS A 192 -18.99 -14.13 4.42
CA LYS A 192 -18.61 -15.50 4.82
C LYS A 192 -17.18 -15.80 4.40
N VAL A 193 -16.38 -16.31 5.33
CA VAL A 193 -15.01 -16.77 5.04
C VAL A 193 -15.08 -18.03 4.18
N LEU A 194 -14.50 -17.97 2.97
CA LEU A 194 -14.43 -19.06 2.01
C LEU A 194 -13.06 -19.77 2.03
N MET A 195 -12.00 -19.01 2.33
CA MET A 195 -10.64 -19.52 2.41
C MET A 195 -9.81 -18.63 3.34
N THR A 196 -8.85 -19.25 4.03
CA THR A 196 -7.81 -18.54 4.79
C THR A 196 -6.45 -19.13 4.43
N LEU A 197 -5.49 -18.27 4.09
CA LEU A 197 -4.09 -18.64 3.87
C LEU A 197 -3.24 -17.98 4.96
N GLY A 198 -2.15 -18.63 5.34
CA GLY A 198 -1.30 -18.17 6.45
C GLY A 198 -1.76 -18.66 7.82
N LYS A 199 -0.93 -18.46 8.82
CA LYS A 199 -1.15 -18.90 10.21
C LYS A 199 -1.38 -17.68 11.10
N LYS A 200 -2.51 -17.64 11.80
CA LYS A 200 -2.90 -16.49 12.63
C LYS A 200 -1.81 -16.12 13.64
N GLY A 201 -1.30 -14.89 13.55
CA GLY A 201 -0.29 -14.35 14.46
C GLY A 201 1.11 -14.93 14.29
N VAL A 202 1.36 -15.70 13.23
CA VAL A 202 2.66 -16.31 12.95
C VAL A 202 3.29 -15.63 11.74
N ALA A 203 4.26 -14.76 11.98
CA ALA A 203 5.13 -14.21 10.94
C ALA A 203 6.20 -15.25 10.57
N GLY A 204 6.38 -15.49 9.28
CA GLY A 204 7.38 -16.47 8.86
C GLY A 204 7.66 -16.47 7.36
N ALA A 205 8.72 -17.20 6.99
CA ALA A 205 9.17 -17.38 5.62
C ALA A 205 8.81 -18.77 5.03
N GLY A 206 8.02 -19.57 5.76
CA GLY A 206 7.54 -20.86 5.30
C GLY A 206 6.64 -20.75 4.08
N LEU A 207 6.30 -21.87 3.48
CA LEU A 207 5.47 -21.93 2.26
C LEU A 207 3.97 -21.72 2.57
N ASP A 208 3.59 -21.83 3.81
CA ASP A 208 2.25 -21.63 4.37
C ASP A 208 2.22 -20.48 5.41
N GLU A 209 3.21 -19.61 5.39
CA GLU A 209 3.39 -18.48 6.30
C GLU A 209 3.60 -17.20 5.50
N PHE A 210 3.23 -16.06 6.10
CA PHE A 210 3.50 -14.72 5.58
C PHE A 210 4.17 -13.85 6.65
N ASP A 211 4.84 -12.79 6.20
CA ASP A 211 5.30 -11.73 7.09
C ASP A 211 4.70 -10.38 6.65
N ALA A 212 3.51 -10.11 7.16
CA ALA A 212 2.67 -8.96 6.79
C ALA A 212 2.34 -8.92 5.28
N PRO A 213 1.45 -9.82 4.79
CA PRO A 213 1.01 -9.82 3.41
C PRO A 213 0.30 -8.52 3.05
N THR A 214 0.48 -8.04 1.83
CA THR A 214 0.06 -6.68 1.44
C THR A 214 -1.18 -6.65 0.56
N GLU A 215 -1.20 -7.39 -0.51
CA GLU A 215 -2.29 -7.41 -1.48
C GLU A 215 -2.36 -8.74 -2.22
N VAL A 216 -3.53 -9.03 -2.75
CA VAL A 216 -3.82 -10.23 -3.55
C VAL A 216 -4.22 -9.85 -4.96
N ALA A 217 -3.60 -10.48 -5.96
CA ALA A 217 -4.07 -10.44 -7.34
C ALA A 217 -4.50 -11.85 -7.76
N VAL A 218 -5.70 -11.95 -8.34
CA VAL A 218 -6.23 -13.23 -8.84
C VAL A 218 -6.16 -13.25 -10.36
N ALA A 219 -5.48 -14.25 -10.90
CA ALA A 219 -5.36 -14.46 -12.33
C ALA A 219 -6.67 -14.99 -12.94
N PRO A 220 -6.88 -14.88 -14.26
CA PRO A 220 -8.10 -15.38 -14.93
C PRO A 220 -8.37 -16.88 -14.72
N ASN A 221 -7.33 -17.71 -14.57
CA ASN A 221 -7.44 -19.13 -14.27
C ASN A 221 -7.75 -19.44 -12.80
N GLY A 222 -7.77 -18.41 -11.94
CA GLY A 222 -8.01 -18.51 -10.51
C GLY A 222 -6.75 -18.64 -9.66
N ASP A 223 -5.55 -18.68 -10.24
CA ASP A 223 -4.31 -18.67 -9.48
C ASP A 223 -4.20 -17.37 -8.66
N ILE A 224 -3.71 -17.50 -7.43
CA ILE A 224 -3.65 -16.46 -6.42
C ILE A 224 -2.21 -16.00 -6.28
N PHE A 225 -1.97 -14.70 -6.39
CA PHE A 225 -0.66 -14.09 -6.22
C PHE A 225 -0.70 -13.11 -5.05
N ILE A 226 0.20 -13.27 -4.10
CA ILE A 226 0.23 -12.51 -2.86
C ILE A 226 1.57 -11.80 -2.74
N GLY A 227 1.52 -10.48 -2.53
CA GLY A 227 2.66 -9.70 -2.10
C GLY A 227 2.91 -9.93 -0.61
N ASP A 228 4.13 -10.34 -0.23
CA ASP A 228 4.46 -10.70 1.14
C ASP A 228 5.72 -9.97 1.60
N GLY A 229 5.60 -9.18 2.69
CA GLY A 229 6.74 -8.50 3.29
C GLY A 229 6.58 -6.99 3.51
N HIS A 230 5.52 -6.57 4.20
CA HIS A 230 5.34 -5.15 4.57
C HIS A 230 6.19 -4.73 5.76
N THR A 231 6.63 -5.65 6.60
CA THR A 231 7.40 -5.37 7.83
C THR A 231 8.84 -4.95 7.57
N GLY A 232 9.40 -5.30 6.42
CA GLY A 232 10.82 -5.20 6.15
C GLY A 232 11.33 -3.89 5.57
N GLY A 233 10.62 -2.77 5.69
CA GLY A 233 11.07 -1.47 5.16
C GLY A 233 12.44 -1.03 5.70
N GLY A 234 13.33 -0.60 4.83
CA GLY A 234 14.68 -0.16 5.20
C GLY A 234 15.61 -1.31 5.58
N THR A 235 16.14 -1.28 6.81
CA THR A 235 17.10 -2.27 7.32
C THR A 235 16.44 -3.46 8.03
N ALA A 236 15.12 -3.43 8.24
CA ALA A 236 14.42 -4.52 8.90
C ALA A 236 14.46 -5.81 8.06
N VAL A 237 14.62 -6.92 8.74
CA VAL A 237 14.56 -8.25 8.11
C VAL A 237 13.08 -8.64 8.03
N GLY A 238 12.60 -8.89 6.83
CA GLY A 238 11.24 -9.36 6.57
C GLY A 238 11.18 -10.03 5.22
N ASN A 239 10.05 -10.65 4.90
CA ASN A 239 9.86 -11.21 3.58
C ASN A 239 9.86 -10.09 2.53
N ALA A 240 10.26 -10.44 1.32
CA ALA A 240 10.22 -9.54 0.16
C ALA A 240 10.00 -10.41 -1.09
N ARG A 241 8.80 -11.02 -1.16
CA ARG A 241 8.51 -12.07 -2.15
C ARG A 241 7.08 -12.01 -2.66
N ILE A 242 6.88 -12.57 -3.83
CA ILE A 242 5.57 -12.96 -4.34
C ILE A 242 5.36 -14.44 -4.06
N MET A 243 4.20 -14.80 -3.56
CA MET A 243 3.77 -16.18 -3.39
C MET A 243 2.61 -16.49 -4.33
N LYS A 244 2.72 -17.59 -5.06
CA LYS A 244 1.70 -18.08 -5.99
C LYS A 244 1.07 -19.37 -5.45
N PHE A 245 -0.26 -19.37 -5.42
CA PHE A 245 -1.09 -20.53 -5.06
C PHE A 245 -2.06 -20.83 -6.20
N ASP A 246 -2.54 -22.06 -6.29
CA ASP A 246 -3.66 -22.38 -7.16
C ASP A 246 -4.99 -21.88 -6.57
N LYS A 247 -6.07 -22.01 -7.34
CA LYS A 247 -7.43 -21.58 -6.93
C LYS A 247 -7.96 -22.28 -5.68
N SER A 248 -7.38 -23.41 -5.29
CA SER A 248 -7.73 -24.14 -4.06
C SER A 248 -6.93 -23.70 -2.84
N GLY A 249 -5.94 -22.80 -3.02
CA GLY A 249 -5.01 -22.36 -1.99
C GLY A 249 -3.79 -23.26 -1.80
N LYS A 250 -3.54 -24.21 -2.72
CA LYS A 250 -2.33 -25.02 -2.69
C LYS A 250 -1.15 -24.23 -3.25
N PHE A 251 -0.05 -24.21 -2.50
CA PHE A 251 1.18 -23.54 -2.91
C PHE A 251 1.72 -24.09 -4.24
N ILE A 252 2.11 -23.16 -5.13
CA ILE A 252 2.73 -23.48 -6.42
C ILE A 252 4.20 -23.07 -6.39
N LYS A 253 4.49 -21.79 -6.13
CA LYS A 253 5.86 -21.27 -6.15
C LYS A 253 5.98 -19.92 -5.44
N THR A 254 7.20 -19.51 -5.20
CA THR A 254 7.55 -18.16 -4.71
C THR A 254 8.78 -17.64 -5.41
N TRP A 255 8.89 -16.31 -5.51
CA TRP A 255 10.10 -15.65 -5.99
C TRP A 255 10.24 -14.27 -5.34
N GLY A 256 11.45 -13.75 -5.38
CA GLY A 256 11.81 -12.48 -4.78
C GLY A 256 12.60 -12.65 -3.50
N ARG A 257 13.36 -11.62 -3.17
CA ARG A 257 14.14 -11.47 -1.95
C ARG A 257 14.38 -9.99 -1.72
N LYS A 258 14.84 -9.64 -0.52
CA LYS A 258 15.23 -8.27 -0.18
C LYS A 258 16.39 -7.81 -1.07
N GLY A 259 16.22 -6.61 -1.67
CA GLY A 259 17.24 -5.99 -2.49
C GLY A 259 16.70 -4.97 -3.49
N MET A 260 17.56 -4.54 -4.42
CA MET A 260 17.28 -3.49 -5.40
C MET A 260 17.38 -3.96 -6.86
N GLY A 261 17.80 -5.20 -7.11
CA GLY A 261 17.93 -5.79 -8.44
C GLY A 261 16.61 -6.22 -9.07
N PRO A 262 16.65 -6.71 -10.31
CA PRO A 262 15.52 -7.42 -10.89
C PRO A 262 15.11 -8.62 -10.04
N SER A 263 13.80 -8.76 -9.80
CA SER A 263 13.23 -9.78 -8.89
C SER A 263 13.69 -9.66 -7.43
N GLU A 264 14.28 -8.55 -7.05
CA GLU A 264 14.51 -8.18 -5.66
C GLU A 264 13.54 -7.06 -5.28
N PHE A 265 13.12 -6.99 -4.01
CA PHE A 265 12.12 -6.02 -3.54
C PHE A 265 12.51 -5.41 -2.20
N ASP A 266 11.95 -4.23 -1.95
CA ASP A 266 11.94 -3.62 -0.63
C ASP A 266 10.54 -3.08 -0.33
N VAL A 267 9.75 -3.87 0.38
CA VAL A 267 8.31 -3.70 0.62
C VAL A 267 7.49 -3.77 -0.67
N ILE A 268 7.09 -4.99 -1.04
CA ILE A 268 6.01 -5.16 -2.01
C ILE A 268 4.73 -4.60 -1.39
N HIS A 269 4.15 -3.56 -1.99
CA HIS A 269 3.03 -2.87 -1.39
C HIS A 269 1.71 -3.08 -2.12
N THR A 270 1.78 -3.35 -3.41
CA THR A 270 0.61 -3.53 -4.28
C THR A 270 0.95 -4.48 -5.43
N VAL A 271 -0.03 -5.28 -5.85
CA VAL A 271 0.09 -6.22 -6.96
C VAL A 271 -1.18 -6.20 -7.82
N VAL A 272 -1.05 -6.13 -9.15
CA VAL A 272 -2.20 -6.11 -10.05
C VAL A 272 -1.85 -6.73 -11.40
N PHE A 273 -2.84 -7.35 -12.05
CA PHE A 273 -2.70 -7.87 -13.42
C PHE A 273 -3.19 -6.88 -14.47
N ASP A 274 -2.46 -6.76 -15.59
CA ASP A 274 -2.96 -6.11 -16.79
C ASP A 274 -3.86 -7.06 -17.64
N SER A 275 -4.39 -6.55 -18.76
CA SER A 275 -5.25 -7.35 -19.67
C SER A 275 -4.53 -8.52 -20.33
N ARG A 276 -3.19 -8.49 -20.39
CA ARG A 276 -2.33 -9.52 -20.98
C ARG A 276 -1.87 -10.56 -19.95
N GLY A 277 -2.30 -10.43 -18.71
CA GLY A 277 -1.91 -11.34 -17.63
C GLY A 277 -0.50 -11.13 -17.11
N ARG A 278 0.12 -9.96 -17.34
CA ARG A 278 1.38 -9.60 -16.68
C ARG A 278 1.09 -9.09 -15.27
N LEU A 279 1.89 -9.52 -14.31
CA LEU A 279 1.83 -9.09 -12.93
C LEU A 279 2.68 -7.84 -12.73
N PHE A 280 2.06 -6.76 -12.32
CA PHE A 280 2.69 -5.52 -11.90
C PHE A 280 2.87 -5.55 -10.39
N VAL A 281 4.07 -5.33 -9.90
CA VAL A 281 4.46 -5.38 -8.50
C VAL A 281 4.97 -4.01 -8.07
N GLY A 282 4.27 -3.37 -7.18
CA GLY A 282 4.68 -2.10 -6.58
C GLY A 282 5.74 -2.33 -5.53
N ASP A 283 6.99 -2.13 -5.89
CA ASP A 283 8.17 -2.23 -5.04
C ASP A 283 8.43 -0.85 -4.40
N ARG A 284 7.63 -0.59 -3.32
CA ARG A 284 7.40 0.75 -2.79
C ARG A 284 8.66 1.43 -2.27
N GLN A 285 9.46 0.76 -1.46
CA GLN A 285 10.68 1.36 -0.89
C GLN A 285 11.76 1.60 -1.95
N ASN A 286 11.72 0.86 -3.04
CA ASN A 286 12.60 1.08 -4.20
C ASN A 286 12.02 2.09 -5.20
N ASN A 287 10.87 2.73 -4.91
CA ASN A 287 10.21 3.74 -5.75
C ASN A 287 10.03 3.28 -7.21
N ARG A 288 9.57 2.06 -7.42
CA ARG A 288 9.44 1.45 -8.75
C ARG A 288 8.32 0.42 -8.85
N ILE A 289 7.92 0.13 -10.08
CA ILE A 289 7.09 -1.01 -10.43
C ILE A 289 7.97 -2.04 -11.13
N GLN A 290 7.90 -3.30 -10.73
CA GLN A 290 8.48 -4.40 -11.49
C GLN A 290 7.37 -5.23 -12.14
N ILE A 291 7.60 -5.69 -13.36
CA ILE A 291 6.63 -6.42 -14.17
C ILE A 291 7.13 -7.84 -14.41
N PHE A 292 6.24 -8.81 -14.24
CA PHE A 292 6.53 -10.24 -14.41
C PHE A 292 5.47 -10.92 -15.27
N ASP A 293 5.83 -12.06 -15.86
CA ASP A 293 4.81 -13.01 -16.30
C ASP A 293 4.25 -13.82 -15.11
N GLN A 294 3.26 -14.67 -15.35
CA GLN A 294 2.65 -15.48 -14.30
C GLN A 294 3.54 -16.60 -13.76
N ASP A 295 4.66 -16.86 -14.40
CA ASP A 295 5.69 -17.80 -13.95
C ASP A 295 6.82 -17.12 -13.16
N GLY A 296 6.67 -15.81 -12.90
CA GLY A 296 7.63 -15.02 -12.13
C GLY A 296 8.89 -14.63 -12.92
N LYS A 297 8.84 -14.77 -14.26
CA LYS A 297 9.92 -14.29 -15.11
C LYS A 297 9.85 -12.77 -15.20
N TYR A 298 10.95 -12.13 -14.88
CA TYR A 298 11.10 -10.67 -14.98
C TYR A 298 10.93 -10.17 -16.41
N VAL A 299 10.15 -9.10 -16.59
CA VAL A 299 9.86 -8.45 -17.87
C VAL A 299 10.46 -7.05 -17.93
N ALA A 300 10.16 -6.19 -16.94
CA ALA A 300 10.58 -4.80 -16.95
C ALA A 300 10.59 -4.16 -15.54
N THR A 301 11.26 -3.03 -15.42
CA THR A 301 11.15 -2.12 -14.26
C THR A 301 10.78 -0.73 -14.73
N TRP A 302 9.83 -0.08 -14.03
CA TRP A 302 9.35 1.28 -14.31
C TRP A 302 9.50 2.17 -13.08
N TYR A 303 10.14 3.33 -13.25
CA TYR A 303 10.35 4.33 -12.19
C TYR A 303 9.46 5.58 -12.35
N GLN A 304 8.89 5.78 -13.54
CA GLN A 304 8.18 7.00 -13.92
C GLN A 304 6.82 7.21 -13.23
N PHE A 305 6.37 6.25 -12.44
CA PHE A 305 5.12 6.35 -11.70
C PHE A 305 5.30 6.80 -10.23
N GLY A 306 6.52 7.02 -9.79
CA GLY A 306 6.83 7.41 -8.40
C GLY A 306 6.90 6.22 -7.45
N ARG A 307 6.41 6.43 -6.22
CA ARG A 307 6.45 5.46 -5.12
C ARG A 307 5.10 4.73 -5.00
N PRO A 308 4.97 3.51 -5.54
CA PRO A 308 3.67 2.86 -5.69
C PRO A 308 3.13 2.33 -4.35
N SER A 309 2.17 3.04 -3.76
CA SER A 309 1.41 2.61 -2.59
C SER A 309 0.18 1.79 -2.99
N GLY A 310 -0.48 2.16 -4.09
CA GLY A 310 -1.59 1.42 -4.67
C GLY A 310 -1.56 1.48 -6.18
N MET A 311 -2.07 0.43 -6.82
CA MET A 311 -2.21 0.36 -8.28
C MET A 311 -3.59 -0.17 -8.67
N TYR A 312 -4.12 0.38 -9.75
CA TYR A 312 -5.30 -0.12 -10.44
C TYR A 312 -5.05 -0.11 -11.94
N ILE A 313 -5.45 -1.17 -12.63
CA ILE A 313 -5.42 -1.23 -14.10
C ILE A 313 -6.84 -1.47 -14.61
N ASP A 314 -7.38 -0.50 -15.36
CA ASP A 314 -8.58 -0.72 -16.16
C ASP A 314 -8.24 -1.67 -17.31
N LYS A 315 -8.61 -2.92 -17.17
CA LYS A 315 -8.29 -3.97 -18.15
C LYS A 315 -8.97 -3.78 -19.51
N ARG A 316 -9.98 -2.90 -19.62
CA ARG A 316 -10.63 -2.56 -20.89
C ARG A 316 -9.73 -1.70 -21.77
N THR A 317 -8.94 -0.83 -21.15
CA THR A 317 -8.10 0.17 -21.81
C THR A 317 -6.61 -0.03 -21.58
N ASP A 318 -6.22 -0.85 -20.60
CA ASP A 318 -4.88 -0.94 -20.02
C ASP A 318 -4.39 0.40 -19.46
N THR A 319 -5.32 1.23 -18.96
CA THR A 319 -4.93 2.43 -18.23
C THR A 319 -4.51 2.06 -16.83
N LEU A 320 -3.29 2.43 -16.48
CA LEU A 320 -2.69 2.23 -15.15
C LEU A 320 -2.81 3.49 -14.33
N TYR A 321 -3.34 3.34 -13.12
CA TYR A 321 -3.39 4.38 -12.09
C TYR A 321 -2.47 3.94 -10.94
N VAL A 322 -1.55 4.83 -10.55
CA VAL A 322 -0.58 4.57 -9.48
C VAL A 322 -0.69 5.63 -8.42
N ALA A 323 -1.10 5.23 -7.24
CA ALA A 323 -1.16 6.08 -6.06
C ALA A 323 0.21 6.14 -5.39
N ASP A 324 0.69 7.34 -5.15
CA ASP A 324 1.91 7.66 -4.41
C ASP A 324 1.52 8.46 -3.17
N SER A 325 1.41 7.80 -2.03
CA SER A 325 0.98 8.40 -0.77
C SER A 325 2.10 9.00 0.05
N GLU A 326 3.36 8.72 -0.27
CA GLU A 326 4.44 8.92 0.69
C GLU A 326 5.71 9.54 0.12
N SER A 327 5.80 9.81 -1.19
CA SER A 327 6.97 10.49 -1.74
C SER A 327 7.24 11.81 -1.03
N ARG A 328 8.50 12.03 -0.67
CA ARG A 328 8.96 13.20 0.06
C ARG A 328 10.18 13.81 -0.61
N ASP A 329 10.12 15.11 -0.83
CA ASP A 329 11.27 15.90 -1.20
C ASP A 329 12.10 16.18 0.06
N GLY A 330 13.33 15.72 0.13
CA GLY A 330 14.22 15.91 1.27
C GLY A 330 14.51 17.36 1.67
N ARG A 331 14.03 18.32 0.89
CA ARG A 331 14.19 19.76 1.17
C ARG A 331 13.18 20.33 2.16
N THR A 332 12.16 19.57 2.57
CA THR A 332 11.06 20.07 3.42
C THR A 332 10.95 19.36 4.76
N ASN A 333 12.02 18.75 5.22
CA ASN A 333 12.06 17.98 6.45
C ASN A 333 11.92 18.85 7.69
N THR A 334 10.68 19.11 8.13
CA THR A 334 10.39 19.61 9.46
C THR A 334 9.45 18.62 10.17
N GLY A 335 9.80 18.20 11.37
CA GLY A 335 8.97 17.34 12.22
C GLY A 335 9.45 15.90 12.34
N VAL A 336 8.59 15.00 12.81
CA VAL A 336 8.88 13.58 13.14
C VAL A 336 9.45 12.80 11.95
N PHE A 337 9.23 13.28 10.76
CA PHE A 337 9.74 12.71 9.51
C PHE A 337 11.04 13.38 9.01
N ALA A 338 11.65 14.25 9.83
CA ALA A 338 12.93 14.90 9.53
C ALA A 338 14.12 13.92 9.41
N LEU A 339 13.87 12.65 9.55
CA LEU A 339 14.90 11.63 9.51
C LEU A 339 15.16 11.21 8.06
N ALA A 340 16.19 11.81 7.57
CA ALA A 340 17.04 11.25 6.57
C ALA A 340 16.83 11.70 5.14
N GLN A 341 17.89 12.24 4.62
CA GLN A 341 18.19 12.31 3.18
C GLN A 341 18.27 10.90 2.53
N THR A 342 17.95 9.84 3.27
CA THR A 342 17.95 8.43 2.83
C THR A 342 16.83 7.63 3.49
N GLY A 343 15.84 8.28 4.16
CA GLY A 343 14.83 7.62 4.97
C GLY A 343 13.58 7.23 4.20
N TYR A 344 12.63 6.72 4.97
CA TYR A 344 11.32 6.29 4.52
C TYR A 344 10.61 7.37 3.68
N GLY A 345 10.16 7.01 2.48
CA GLY A 345 9.48 7.90 1.55
C GLY A 345 10.40 8.86 0.79
N PHE A 346 11.73 8.80 1.00
CA PHE A 346 12.65 9.67 0.27
C PHE A 346 12.57 9.44 -1.24
N ASN A 347 12.09 10.43 -1.95
CA ASN A 347 11.96 10.44 -3.41
C ASN A 347 12.02 11.90 -3.89
N PRO A 348 13.22 12.51 -3.84
CA PRO A 348 13.39 13.95 -4.03
C PRO A 348 12.92 14.41 -5.41
N GLY A 349 12.22 15.55 -5.43
CA GLY A 349 11.66 16.13 -6.64
C GLY A 349 10.37 15.47 -7.13
N ILE A 350 9.87 14.43 -6.45
CA ILE A 350 8.62 13.76 -6.81
C ILE A 350 7.51 14.17 -5.84
N GLN A 351 6.41 14.66 -6.41
CA GLN A 351 5.20 14.97 -5.65
C GLN A 351 4.31 13.74 -5.49
N ARG A 352 3.65 13.66 -4.35
CA ARG A 352 2.60 12.68 -4.08
C ARG A 352 1.37 12.95 -4.95
N GLY A 353 0.58 11.90 -5.14
CA GLY A 353 -0.64 11.96 -5.92
C GLY A 353 -0.87 10.69 -6.73
N ILE A 354 -1.78 10.76 -7.70
CA ILE A 354 -2.13 9.62 -8.56
C ILE A 354 -1.61 9.88 -9.97
N ARG A 355 -0.65 9.07 -10.43
CA ARG A 355 -0.16 9.11 -11.81
C ARG A 355 -0.96 8.17 -12.68
N ILE A 356 -1.27 8.64 -13.89
CA ILE A 356 -2.13 7.94 -14.85
C ILE A 356 -1.30 7.70 -16.11
N GLY A 357 -1.35 6.48 -16.61
CA GLY A 357 -0.58 6.13 -17.81
C GLY A 357 -1.03 4.83 -18.43
N SER A 358 -0.21 4.28 -19.30
CA SER A 358 -0.48 3.06 -20.04
C SER A 358 0.25 1.87 -19.42
N ALA A 359 -0.47 0.82 -19.07
CA ALA A 359 0.12 -0.44 -18.66
C ALA A 359 0.81 -1.15 -19.83
N ARG A 360 0.57 -0.75 -21.09
CA ARG A 360 1.16 -1.40 -22.26
C ARG A 360 2.63 -1.08 -22.42
N ASP A 361 2.98 0.20 -22.24
CA ASP A 361 4.31 0.74 -22.56
C ASP A 361 4.90 1.67 -21.47
N GLY A 362 4.14 1.92 -20.38
CA GLY A 362 4.58 2.75 -19.27
C GLY A 362 4.53 4.27 -19.54
N LYS A 363 3.94 4.72 -20.63
CA LYS A 363 3.78 6.15 -20.91
C LYS A 363 2.85 6.80 -19.89
N VAL A 364 3.36 7.74 -19.09
CA VAL A 364 2.55 8.50 -18.13
C VAL A 364 1.95 9.70 -18.85
N THR A 365 0.63 9.88 -18.73
CA THR A 365 -0.14 10.88 -19.49
C THR A 365 -0.88 11.87 -18.62
N GLY A 366 -1.07 11.57 -17.31
CA GLY A 366 -1.78 12.45 -16.39
C GLY A 366 -1.30 12.32 -14.98
N PHE A 367 -1.62 13.34 -14.17
CA PHE A 367 -1.27 13.38 -12.76
C PHE A 367 -2.34 14.12 -11.96
N ILE A 368 -2.92 13.47 -10.97
CA ILE A 368 -3.76 14.11 -9.95
C ILE A 368 -2.84 14.41 -8.77
N PRO A 369 -2.43 15.67 -8.56
CA PRO A 369 -1.53 16.00 -7.46
C PRO A 369 -2.25 15.88 -6.11
N ASP A 370 -1.52 15.47 -5.07
CA ASP A 370 -1.98 15.63 -3.70
C ASP A 370 -2.16 17.13 -3.42
N PRO A 371 -3.35 17.57 -2.98
CA PRO A 371 -3.59 18.97 -2.66
C PRO A 371 -2.69 19.48 -1.50
N CYS A 372 -2.15 18.53 -0.71
CA CYS A 372 -1.21 18.81 0.37
C CYS A 372 0.17 18.24 0.03
N PRO A 373 0.92 18.85 -0.89
CA PRO A 373 2.16 18.28 -1.43
C PRO A 373 3.27 18.14 -0.36
N TYR A 374 3.09 18.76 0.80
CA TYR A 374 4.06 18.71 1.90
C TYR A 374 3.52 17.85 3.03
N PRO A 375 4.29 16.87 3.53
CA PRO A 375 3.87 16.04 4.62
C PRO A 375 3.93 16.82 5.93
N TYR A 376 2.87 17.54 6.24
CA TYR A 376 2.65 17.99 7.60
C TYR A 376 2.04 16.83 8.40
N ALA A 377 2.51 16.63 9.62
CA ALA A 377 1.91 15.69 10.56
C ALA A 377 0.40 15.94 10.63
N GLY A 378 -0.42 14.96 10.29
CA GLY A 378 -1.87 15.05 10.35
C GLY A 378 -2.59 15.49 9.09
N VAL A 379 -1.92 15.60 7.94
CA VAL A 379 -2.54 16.00 6.67
C VAL A 379 -2.43 14.90 5.63
N SER A 380 -3.48 14.70 4.88
CA SER A 380 -3.75 13.77 3.78
C SER A 380 -2.54 13.13 3.12
N SER A 381 -2.59 11.82 2.94
CA SER A 381 -1.69 11.06 2.07
C SER A 381 -2.27 10.85 0.68
N LEU A 382 -3.37 11.46 0.35
CA LEU A 382 -4.27 11.40 -0.80
C LEU A 382 -4.64 9.99 -1.27
N ALA A 383 -3.69 9.08 -1.42
CA ALA A 383 -4.01 7.79 -2.01
C ALA A 383 -3.01 6.68 -1.60
N GLU A 384 -3.37 5.93 -0.58
CA GLU A 384 -2.77 4.64 -0.25
C GLU A 384 -3.33 3.53 -1.16
N GLY A 385 -4.62 3.63 -1.51
CA GLY A 385 -5.31 2.80 -2.48
C GLY A 385 -5.92 3.64 -3.58
N VAL A 386 -6.11 3.06 -4.77
CA VAL A 386 -6.74 3.71 -5.92
C VAL A 386 -7.58 2.73 -6.70
N THR A 387 -8.75 3.19 -7.18
CA THR A 387 -9.59 2.46 -8.14
C THR A 387 -10.35 3.43 -9.04
N VAL A 388 -11.04 2.88 -10.05
CA VAL A 388 -11.83 3.66 -11.00
C VAL A 388 -13.17 2.96 -11.22
N ASP A 389 -14.27 3.72 -11.21
CA ASP A 389 -15.60 3.20 -11.55
C ASP A 389 -15.82 3.08 -13.07
N ALA A 390 -16.97 2.54 -13.47
CA ALA A 390 -17.32 2.37 -14.88
C ALA A 390 -17.42 3.70 -15.65
N ASP A 391 -17.72 4.80 -14.96
CA ASP A 391 -17.82 6.14 -15.54
C ASP A 391 -16.46 6.83 -15.67
N GLY A 392 -15.41 6.21 -15.16
CA GLY A 392 -14.04 6.72 -15.20
C GLY A 392 -13.72 7.70 -14.07
N ASN A 393 -14.54 7.80 -13.01
CA ASN A 393 -14.17 8.54 -11.83
C ASN A 393 -13.15 7.77 -11.01
N VAL A 394 -12.15 8.49 -10.49
CA VAL A 394 -11.09 7.92 -9.65
C VAL A 394 -11.46 8.03 -8.19
N TYR A 395 -11.17 6.98 -7.44
CA TYR A 395 -11.29 6.97 -5.98
C TYR A 395 -9.91 6.75 -5.37
N GLY A 396 -9.55 7.58 -4.40
CA GLY A 396 -8.32 7.46 -3.62
C GLY A 396 -8.65 7.19 -2.16
N ALA A 397 -8.09 6.12 -1.60
CA ALA A 397 -8.17 5.84 -0.16
C ALA A 397 -7.05 6.56 0.55
N ASP A 398 -7.37 7.41 1.53
CA ASP A 398 -6.39 8.13 2.31
C ASP A 398 -6.04 7.37 3.59
N PHE A 399 -4.76 7.00 3.70
CA PHE A 399 -4.25 6.32 4.89
C PHE A 399 -4.56 7.10 6.19
N LEU A 400 -4.68 8.40 6.11
CA LEU A 400 -4.89 9.20 7.28
C LEU A 400 -6.35 9.35 7.67
N MET A 401 -7.36 9.29 6.80
CA MET A 401 -8.75 9.43 7.30
C MET A 401 -9.93 9.45 6.32
N ASP A 402 -9.81 9.24 5.00
CA ASP A 402 -10.98 9.33 4.15
C ASP A 402 -10.89 8.52 2.84
N VAL A 403 -11.94 8.59 2.06
CA VAL A 403 -11.96 8.20 0.65
C VAL A 403 -12.39 9.41 -0.15
N ARG A 404 -11.63 9.75 -1.19
CA ARG A 404 -11.93 10.87 -2.08
C ARG A 404 -12.33 10.39 -3.45
N LYS A 405 -13.34 11.05 -4.02
CA LYS A 405 -13.79 10.84 -5.39
C LYS A 405 -13.32 12.01 -6.26
N PHE A 406 -12.70 11.69 -7.37
CA PHE A 406 -12.26 12.63 -8.40
C PHE A 406 -13.08 12.38 -9.65
N THR A 407 -13.91 13.34 -10.00
CA THR A 407 -14.76 13.26 -11.19
C THR A 407 -13.99 13.69 -12.43
N LYS A 408 -14.10 12.95 -13.52
CA LYS A 408 -13.47 13.28 -14.78
C LYS A 408 -14.01 14.62 -15.31
N LYS A 409 -13.10 15.48 -15.85
CA LYS A 409 -13.48 16.76 -16.47
C LYS A 409 -14.17 16.55 -17.81
#